data_4cc19d2679db64c678d1041a2219ea35
#
_entry.id   4cc19d2679db64c678d1041a2219ea35
#
_cell.length_a   1.000
_cell.length_b   1.000
_cell.length_c   1.000
_cell.angle_alpha   90.00
_cell.angle_beta   90.00
_cell.angle_gamma   90.00
#
_symmetry.space_group_name_H-M   'P 1'
#
loop_
_entity.id
_entity.type
_entity.pdbx_description
1 polymer ?
#
loop_
_entity_poly.entity_id
_entity_poly.type
_entity_poly.pdbx_seq_one_letter_code
_entity_poly.pdbx_strand_id
1 'polypeptide(L)'
;MKNRERLGSRLGFIMLSAGCAIGCGNVWKFPWMCGQNGGGGFMLVYLACLVLLGLPAIVMEFAIGRASQASPVFMYRKLEKPGHKWGIFGIVCLIGNIALMAFYTVVTGWIIYYFVKFLTGQNDSFGFVAMITNPGVNVTFLLVTVIAAFAILSFNLQGGLERVTKYMMVSLLILMMVLAIHGLTLSGAKEGLKFYLVPDFSKIDGSVVVSAMNQAFFTLSTGMGGMAIFGSYIGKDRSLMGESVHVIVLDTFVAVIAGVIMFCACFTYGLEVNAGPSLLFDTMATVFSHMPGGRWWGALFFLFMVFAAMSTVLGVCENILAMVRELTGWSRPKGCVVCAAGIFVLALTTALGYSVIKFQPFAEGTAWLDLWDFIVSNNILPLGSLVLALFCCNKFGWGWDKFMEEANTGKGLKIKSWMKPIFKYFVPAAILFIYIYGMINFKWK
;
A
#
# COMPACT_ATOMS: atom_id res chain seq x y z
N MET A 1 -12.42 24.15 -18.58
CA MET A 1 -11.78 22.98 -17.90
C MET A 1 -12.20 21.75 -18.67
N LYS A 2 -11.26 20.96 -19.20
CA LYS A 2 -11.61 19.63 -19.76
C LYS A 2 -12.25 18.80 -18.63
N ASN A 3 -13.39 18.19 -18.90
CA ASN A 3 -14.05 17.29 -17.94
C ASN A 3 -13.05 16.27 -17.46
N ARG A 4 -12.96 16.09 -16.12
CA ARG A 4 -12.12 15.08 -15.52
C ARG A 4 -12.53 13.69 -15.99
N GLU A 5 -11.57 12.83 -16.31
CA GLU A 5 -11.83 11.44 -16.63
C GLU A 5 -12.62 10.78 -15.47
N ARG A 6 -13.54 9.89 -15.78
CA ARG A 6 -14.37 9.16 -14.78
C ARG A 6 -14.19 7.68 -14.96
N LEU A 7 -14.30 6.94 -13.86
CA LEU A 7 -14.37 5.49 -13.90
C LEU A 7 -15.69 5.02 -14.51
N GLY A 8 -15.62 3.91 -15.26
CA GLY A 8 -16.77 3.37 -15.96
C GLY A 8 -17.75 2.62 -15.08
N SER A 9 -17.28 2.13 -13.90
CA SER A 9 -18.10 1.32 -13.02
C SER A 9 -17.76 1.48 -11.53
N ARG A 10 -18.75 1.24 -10.66
CA ARG A 10 -18.54 1.16 -9.22
C ARG A 10 -17.56 0.05 -8.84
N LEU A 11 -17.69 -1.12 -9.46
CA LEU A 11 -16.78 -2.24 -9.24
C LEU A 11 -15.34 -1.84 -9.63
N GLY A 12 -15.17 -1.13 -10.76
CA GLY A 12 -13.88 -0.57 -11.17
C GLY A 12 -13.28 0.34 -10.12
N PHE A 13 -14.08 1.24 -9.53
CA PHE A 13 -13.63 2.10 -8.43
C PHE A 13 -13.18 1.30 -7.20
N ILE A 14 -13.98 0.35 -6.73
CA ILE A 14 -13.64 -0.47 -5.55
C ILE A 14 -12.37 -1.28 -5.82
N MET A 15 -12.29 -1.96 -6.96
CA MET A 15 -11.14 -2.79 -7.31
C MET A 15 -9.86 -1.96 -7.52
N LEU A 16 -9.97 -0.78 -8.10
CA LEU A 16 -8.83 0.12 -8.29
C LEU A 16 -8.34 0.69 -6.96
N SER A 17 -9.24 1.17 -6.11
CA SER A 17 -8.91 1.72 -4.80
C SER A 17 -8.36 0.63 -3.87
N ALA A 18 -9.01 -0.53 -3.82
CA ALA A 18 -8.52 -1.68 -3.06
C ALA A 18 -7.18 -2.20 -3.62
N GLY A 19 -7.01 -2.26 -4.94
CA GLY A 19 -5.76 -2.68 -5.56
C GLY A 19 -4.59 -1.73 -5.30
N CYS A 20 -4.86 -0.45 -5.09
CA CYS A 20 -3.83 0.50 -4.64
C CYS A 20 -3.45 0.29 -3.17
N ALA A 21 -4.41 -0.06 -2.30
CA ALA A 21 -4.18 -0.37 -0.90
C ALA A 21 -3.53 -1.76 -0.73
N ILE A 22 -4.08 -2.77 -1.40
CA ILE A 22 -3.60 -4.16 -1.37
C ILE A 22 -2.26 -4.27 -2.11
N GLY A 23 -1.19 -4.36 -1.35
CA GLY A 23 0.17 -4.47 -1.86
C GLY A 23 1.03 -5.37 -0.99
N CYS A 24 2.34 -5.18 -1.07
CA CYS A 24 3.30 -5.88 -0.22
C CYS A 24 3.02 -5.66 1.28
N GLY A 25 2.35 -4.57 1.64
CA GLY A 25 1.93 -4.27 3.01
C GLY A 25 1.01 -5.33 3.60
N ASN A 26 0.07 -5.85 2.83
CA ASN A 26 -0.91 -6.86 3.27
C ASN A 26 -0.33 -8.26 3.25
N VAL A 27 0.46 -8.57 2.22
CA VAL A 27 0.88 -9.95 1.98
C VAL A 27 2.19 -10.30 2.69
N TRP A 28 3.01 -9.31 2.98
CA TRP A 28 4.30 -9.50 3.62
C TRP A 28 4.40 -8.80 4.98
N LYS A 29 4.21 -7.45 5.02
CA LYS A 29 4.43 -6.67 6.25
C LYS A 29 3.45 -7.05 7.35
N PHE A 30 2.18 -7.22 7.01
CA PHE A 30 1.16 -7.58 7.99
C PHE A 30 1.37 -8.98 8.62
N PRO A 31 1.58 -10.08 7.86
CA PRO A 31 1.90 -11.38 8.47
C PRO A 31 3.17 -11.33 9.32
N TRP A 32 4.22 -10.65 8.85
CA TRP A 32 5.42 -10.47 9.65
C TRP A 32 5.13 -9.76 10.97
N MET A 33 4.42 -8.65 10.95
CA MET A 33 4.07 -7.92 12.17
C MET A 33 3.22 -8.76 13.11
N CYS A 34 2.29 -9.57 12.58
CA CYS A 34 1.55 -10.56 13.37
C CYS A 34 2.49 -11.57 14.05
N GLY A 35 3.46 -12.10 13.32
CA GLY A 35 4.43 -13.05 13.84
C GLY A 35 5.26 -12.50 15.00
N GLN A 36 5.76 -11.28 14.84
CA GLN A 36 6.59 -10.59 15.82
C GLN A 36 5.82 -10.09 17.06
N ASN A 37 4.52 -9.82 16.92
CA ASN A 37 3.69 -9.18 17.96
C ASN A 37 2.63 -10.13 18.57
N GLY A 38 2.86 -11.44 18.56
CA GLY A 38 2.01 -12.39 19.28
C GLY A 38 0.75 -12.86 18.53
N GLY A 39 0.74 -12.81 17.20
CA GLY A 39 -0.26 -13.45 16.35
C GLY A 39 -1.66 -12.82 16.47
N GLY A 40 -2.65 -13.63 16.93
CA GLY A 40 -4.06 -13.25 16.97
C GLY A 40 -4.36 -12.03 17.86
N GLY A 41 -3.58 -11.80 18.91
CA GLY A 41 -3.70 -10.59 19.75
C GLY A 41 -3.42 -9.31 18.96
N PHE A 42 -2.30 -9.28 18.24
CA PHE A 42 -1.98 -8.18 17.34
C PHE A 42 -3.06 -7.96 16.27
N MET A 43 -3.56 -9.02 15.66
CA MET A 43 -4.59 -8.93 14.63
C MET A 43 -5.86 -8.25 15.15
N LEU A 44 -6.32 -8.55 16.36
CA LEU A 44 -7.50 -7.90 16.96
C LEU A 44 -7.25 -6.39 17.18
N VAL A 45 -6.10 -6.03 17.73
CA VAL A 45 -5.73 -4.61 17.94
C VAL A 45 -5.64 -3.88 16.61
N TYR A 46 -5.04 -4.53 15.58
CA TYR A 46 -4.98 -3.97 14.23
C TYR A 46 -6.36 -3.72 13.63
N LEU A 47 -7.28 -4.68 13.72
CA LEU A 47 -8.65 -4.51 13.21
C LEU A 47 -9.38 -3.35 13.91
N ALA A 48 -9.21 -3.20 15.23
CA ALA A 48 -9.76 -2.06 15.97
C ALA A 48 -9.14 -0.73 15.48
N CYS A 49 -7.82 -0.68 15.31
CA CYS A 49 -7.13 0.51 14.79
C CYS A 49 -7.55 0.85 13.35
N LEU A 50 -7.77 -0.16 12.51
CA LEU A 50 -8.21 0.03 11.14
C LEU A 50 -9.60 0.70 11.07
N VAL A 51 -10.52 0.30 11.96
CA VAL A 51 -11.85 0.92 12.05
C VAL A 51 -11.78 2.33 12.66
N LEU A 52 -10.97 2.53 13.71
CA LEU A 52 -10.93 3.80 14.44
C LEU A 52 -10.06 4.87 13.77
N LEU A 53 -9.03 4.48 13.04
CA LEU A 53 -8.04 5.37 12.43
C LEU A 53 -8.06 5.29 10.90
N GLY A 54 -7.98 4.08 10.34
CA GLY A 54 -7.92 3.86 8.91
C GLY A 54 -9.18 4.29 8.17
N LEU A 55 -10.36 3.89 8.68
CA LEU A 55 -11.64 4.25 8.05
C LEU A 55 -11.87 5.78 8.00
N PRO A 56 -11.68 6.55 9.08
CA PRO A 56 -11.71 8.00 8.99
C PRO A 56 -10.74 8.58 7.97
N ALA A 57 -9.51 8.10 7.93
CA ALA A 57 -8.49 8.61 7.03
C ALA A 57 -8.87 8.42 5.55
N ILE A 58 -9.27 7.21 5.15
CA ILE A 58 -9.65 6.92 3.77
C ILE A 58 -10.90 7.69 3.34
N VAL A 59 -11.90 7.85 4.23
CA VAL A 59 -13.11 8.65 3.94
C VAL A 59 -12.76 10.11 3.70
N MET A 60 -11.88 10.69 4.53
CA MET A 60 -11.41 12.07 4.36
C MET A 60 -10.67 12.24 3.04
N GLU A 61 -9.82 11.29 2.68
CA GLU A 61 -9.04 11.39 1.45
C GLU A 61 -9.91 11.25 0.19
N PHE A 62 -10.87 10.34 0.17
CA PHE A 62 -11.87 10.27 -0.90
C PHE A 62 -12.70 11.56 -0.99
N ALA A 63 -13.09 12.13 0.15
CA ALA A 63 -13.90 13.35 0.18
C ALA A 63 -13.19 14.54 -0.42
N ILE A 64 -11.92 14.77 -0.05
CA ILE A 64 -11.10 15.85 -0.65
C ILE A 64 -10.97 15.65 -2.17
N GLY A 65 -10.68 14.43 -2.61
CA GLY A 65 -10.57 14.11 -4.02
C GLY A 65 -11.87 14.37 -4.78
N ARG A 66 -13.01 13.89 -4.27
CA ARG A 66 -14.32 14.07 -4.91
C ARG A 66 -14.79 15.51 -4.91
N ALA A 67 -14.60 16.24 -3.82
CA ALA A 67 -14.99 17.64 -3.73
C ALA A 67 -14.13 18.54 -4.62
N SER A 68 -12.83 18.32 -4.67
CA SER A 68 -11.90 19.14 -5.46
C SER A 68 -11.98 18.87 -6.96
N GLN A 69 -12.35 17.63 -7.36
CA GLN A 69 -12.26 17.15 -8.75
C GLN A 69 -10.87 17.47 -9.34
N ALA A 70 -9.81 17.31 -8.53
CA ALA A 70 -8.43 17.60 -8.87
C ALA A 70 -7.51 16.46 -8.47
N SER A 71 -6.30 16.44 -9.03
CA SER A 71 -5.23 15.58 -8.50
C SER A 71 -4.76 16.09 -7.14
N PRO A 72 -4.07 15.24 -6.35
CA PRO A 72 -3.60 15.64 -5.01
C PRO A 72 -2.79 16.93 -4.99
N VAL A 73 -2.06 17.25 -6.04
CA VAL A 73 -1.25 18.47 -6.11
C VAL A 73 -2.07 19.75 -6.01
N PHE A 74 -3.34 19.72 -6.44
CA PHE A 74 -4.22 20.89 -6.39
C PHE A 74 -5.45 20.73 -5.48
N MET A 75 -5.68 19.54 -4.90
CA MET A 75 -6.88 19.27 -4.10
C MET A 75 -7.02 20.21 -2.90
N TYR A 76 -5.94 20.45 -2.15
CA TYR A 76 -5.95 21.38 -1.02
C TYR A 76 -6.19 22.82 -1.47
N ARG A 77 -5.47 23.26 -2.51
CA ARG A 77 -5.57 24.62 -3.04
C ARG A 77 -6.97 24.97 -3.54
N LYS A 78 -7.70 24.00 -4.10
CA LYS A 78 -9.08 24.21 -4.57
C LYS A 78 -10.11 24.33 -3.46
N LEU A 79 -9.82 23.74 -2.29
CA LEU A 79 -10.76 23.68 -1.17
C LEU A 79 -10.37 24.59 -0.01
N GLU A 80 -9.14 25.13 0.01
CA GLU A 80 -8.67 26.01 1.06
C GLU A 80 -9.40 27.37 1.01
N LYS A 81 -9.49 28.01 2.17
CA LYS A 81 -10.04 29.36 2.30
C LYS A 81 -9.04 30.40 1.83
N PRO A 82 -9.51 31.56 1.32
CA PRO A 82 -8.63 32.68 0.96
C PRO A 82 -7.68 33.05 2.11
N GLY A 83 -6.40 33.26 1.77
CA GLY A 83 -5.35 33.60 2.74
C GLY A 83 -4.66 32.43 3.42
N HIS A 84 -5.12 31.21 3.23
CA HIS A 84 -4.47 29.99 3.73
C HIS A 84 -3.53 29.39 2.68
N LYS A 85 -2.53 28.59 3.12
CA LYS A 85 -1.50 27.99 2.26
C LYS A 85 -1.46 26.48 2.35
N TRP A 86 -2.61 25.82 2.50
CA TRP A 86 -2.70 24.36 2.54
C TRP A 86 -2.27 23.70 1.24
N GLY A 87 -2.36 24.42 0.11
CA GLY A 87 -1.95 23.95 -1.20
C GLY A 87 -0.50 23.45 -1.28
N ILE A 88 0.38 23.87 -0.35
CA ILE A 88 1.77 23.38 -0.26
C ILE A 88 1.81 21.87 -0.05
N PHE A 89 0.87 21.32 0.72
CA PHE A 89 0.81 19.88 1.00
C PHE A 89 0.52 19.03 -0.25
N GLY A 90 -0.04 19.62 -1.30
CA GLY A 90 -0.19 18.96 -2.59
C GLY A 90 1.16 18.62 -3.24
N ILE A 91 2.18 19.47 -3.08
CA ILE A 91 3.54 19.18 -3.53
C ILE A 91 4.18 18.07 -2.68
N VAL A 92 3.93 18.07 -1.37
CA VAL A 92 4.41 16.99 -0.49
C VAL A 92 3.80 15.63 -0.91
N CYS A 93 2.52 15.60 -1.31
CA CYS A 93 1.92 14.41 -1.88
C CYS A 93 2.66 13.92 -3.13
N LEU A 94 3.03 14.81 -4.04
CA LEU A 94 3.78 14.44 -5.25
C LEU A 94 5.16 13.86 -4.89
N ILE A 95 5.91 14.53 -4.03
CA ILE A 95 7.23 14.07 -3.57
C ILE A 95 7.11 12.70 -2.89
N GLY A 96 6.12 12.50 -2.02
CA GLY A 96 5.89 11.23 -1.33
C GLY A 96 5.59 10.08 -2.28
N ASN A 97 4.75 10.29 -3.28
CA ASN A 97 4.45 9.26 -4.29
C ASN A 97 5.69 8.92 -5.13
N ILE A 98 6.50 9.91 -5.51
CA ILE A 98 7.76 9.69 -6.25
C ILE A 98 8.75 8.92 -5.37
N ALA A 99 8.92 9.30 -4.11
CA ALA A 99 9.80 8.61 -3.16
C ALA A 99 9.34 7.16 -2.91
N LEU A 100 8.03 6.91 -2.82
CA LEU A 100 7.49 5.55 -2.73
C LEU A 100 7.89 4.72 -3.95
N MET A 101 7.75 5.26 -5.15
CA MET A 101 8.11 4.53 -6.37
C MET A 101 9.62 4.31 -6.52
N ALA A 102 10.47 5.12 -5.88
CA ALA A 102 11.92 4.93 -5.90
C ALA A 102 12.37 3.58 -5.32
N PHE A 103 11.62 2.98 -4.42
CA PHE A 103 11.95 1.65 -3.89
C PHE A 103 10.90 0.59 -4.22
N TYR A 104 9.62 0.94 -4.25
CA TYR A 104 8.54 -0.04 -4.44
C TYR A 104 8.58 -0.69 -5.83
N THR A 105 8.99 0.03 -6.88
CA THR A 105 9.19 -0.53 -8.23
C THR A 105 10.32 -1.55 -8.27
N VAL A 106 11.38 -1.37 -7.48
CA VAL A 106 12.48 -2.33 -7.36
C VAL A 106 12.02 -3.60 -6.64
N VAL A 107 11.32 -3.45 -5.51
CA VAL A 107 10.73 -4.60 -4.77
C VAL A 107 9.76 -5.37 -5.67
N THR A 108 8.94 -4.68 -6.46
CA THR A 108 8.06 -5.33 -7.44
C THR A 108 8.88 -6.10 -8.50
N GLY A 109 10.00 -5.55 -8.94
CA GLY A 109 10.94 -6.23 -9.84
C GLY A 109 11.51 -7.52 -9.23
N TRP A 110 11.84 -7.53 -7.93
CA TRP A 110 12.28 -8.73 -7.21
C TRP A 110 11.19 -9.81 -7.20
N ILE A 111 9.94 -9.43 -6.98
CA ILE A 111 8.80 -10.36 -6.99
C ILE A 111 8.62 -10.97 -8.39
N ILE A 112 8.74 -10.17 -9.46
CA ILE A 112 8.68 -10.65 -10.84
C ILE A 112 9.85 -11.60 -11.13
N TYR A 113 11.06 -11.30 -10.66
CA TYR A 113 12.22 -12.18 -10.79
C TYR A 113 11.96 -13.56 -10.15
N TYR A 114 11.45 -13.60 -8.93
CA TYR A 114 11.14 -14.85 -8.26
C TYR A 114 10.02 -15.63 -8.97
N PHE A 115 8.99 -14.93 -9.46
CA PHE A 115 7.97 -15.55 -10.29
C PHE A 115 8.57 -16.26 -11.51
N VAL A 116 9.44 -15.57 -12.25
CA VAL A 116 10.10 -16.14 -13.44
C VAL A 116 10.97 -17.34 -13.07
N LYS A 117 11.71 -17.28 -11.97
CA LYS A 117 12.55 -18.37 -11.48
C LYS A 117 11.74 -19.63 -11.15
N PHE A 118 10.67 -19.49 -10.37
CA PHE A 118 9.78 -20.62 -10.07
C PHE A 118 9.11 -21.17 -11.36
N LEU A 119 8.64 -20.29 -12.23
CA LEU A 119 8.00 -20.69 -13.48
C LEU A 119 8.96 -21.48 -14.39
N THR A 120 10.23 -21.11 -14.45
CA THR A 120 11.27 -21.78 -15.26
C THR A 120 11.87 -23.00 -14.58
N GLY A 121 11.54 -23.28 -13.31
CA GLY A 121 12.05 -24.43 -12.55
C GLY A 121 13.50 -24.24 -12.07
N GLN A 122 13.97 -23.01 -11.94
CA GLN A 122 15.30 -22.67 -11.43
C GLN A 122 15.25 -22.35 -9.93
N ASN A 123 14.48 -23.10 -9.17
CA ASN A 123 14.18 -22.84 -7.76
C ASN A 123 15.23 -23.31 -6.75
N ASP A 124 16.27 -24.03 -7.17
CA ASP A 124 17.32 -24.57 -6.27
C ASP A 124 18.49 -23.60 -6.04
N SER A 125 18.49 -22.43 -6.69
CA SER A 125 19.61 -21.48 -6.69
C SER A 125 19.26 -20.11 -6.12
N PHE A 126 18.36 -20.08 -5.12
CA PHE A 126 17.95 -18.82 -4.52
C PHE A 126 18.85 -18.39 -3.38
N GLY A 127 19.42 -17.21 -3.52
CA GLY A 127 19.96 -16.45 -2.41
C GLY A 127 19.45 -15.01 -2.58
N PHE A 128 18.62 -14.53 -1.68
CA PHE A 128 18.12 -13.16 -1.71
C PHE A 128 19.28 -12.16 -1.77
N VAL A 129 20.31 -12.36 -0.95
CA VAL A 129 21.52 -11.51 -0.94
C VAL A 129 22.24 -11.54 -2.30
N ALA A 130 22.37 -12.71 -2.93
CA ALA A 130 23.00 -12.81 -4.24
C ALA A 130 22.20 -12.09 -5.33
N MET A 131 20.85 -12.11 -5.22
CA MET A 131 19.98 -11.38 -6.14
C MET A 131 20.08 -9.87 -5.95
N ILE A 132 19.94 -9.34 -4.73
CA ILE A 132 19.96 -7.89 -4.48
C ILE A 132 21.32 -7.25 -4.78
N THR A 133 22.40 -8.02 -4.69
CA THR A 133 23.77 -7.56 -5.05
C THR A 133 24.08 -7.68 -6.54
N ASN A 134 23.22 -8.30 -7.35
CA ASN A 134 23.41 -8.40 -8.80
C ASN A 134 22.80 -7.20 -9.53
N PRO A 135 23.62 -6.24 -10.03
CA PRO A 135 23.12 -5.03 -10.67
C PRO A 135 22.32 -5.32 -11.95
N GLY A 136 22.74 -6.35 -12.73
CA GLY A 136 22.06 -6.72 -13.99
C GLY A 136 20.64 -7.18 -13.74
N VAL A 137 20.43 -8.06 -12.77
CA VAL A 137 19.09 -8.54 -12.38
C VAL A 137 18.21 -7.38 -11.91
N ASN A 138 18.74 -6.57 -10.99
CA ASN A 138 17.98 -5.46 -10.40
C ASN A 138 17.53 -4.44 -11.44
N VAL A 139 18.44 -3.99 -12.31
CA VAL A 139 18.13 -3.01 -13.35
C VAL A 139 17.17 -3.58 -14.40
N THR A 140 17.35 -4.84 -14.80
CA THR A 140 16.46 -5.48 -15.79
C THR A 140 15.03 -5.59 -15.26
N PHE A 141 14.82 -6.10 -14.04
CA PHE A 141 13.48 -6.29 -13.51
C PHE A 141 12.83 -4.97 -13.04
N LEU A 142 13.63 -3.96 -12.64
CA LEU A 142 13.15 -2.60 -12.48
C LEU A 142 12.60 -2.06 -13.81
N LEU A 143 13.37 -2.21 -14.89
CA LEU A 143 12.96 -1.75 -16.23
C LEU A 143 11.67 -2.43 -16.69
N VAL A 144 11.57 -3.75 -16.50
CA VAL A 144 10.35 -4.53 -16.80
C VAL A 144 9.16 -3.97 -16.04
N THR A 145 9.31 -3.71 -14.74
CA THR A 145 8.24 -3.17 -13.89
C THR A 145 7.78 -1.80 -14.37
N VAL A 146 8.72 -0.88 -14.63
CA VAL A 146 8.39 0.50 -15.06
C VAL A 146 7.75 0.51 -16.45
N ILE A 147 8.30 -0.26 -17.40
CA ILE A 147 7.72 -0.36 -18.75
C ILE A 147 6.31 -0.96 -18.69
N ALA A 148 6.11 -2.06 -17.97
CA ALA A 148 4.80 -2.68 -17.84
C ALA A 148 3.76 -1.71 -17.25
N ALA A 149 4.12 -0.98 -16.18
CA ALA A 149 3.24 -0.03 -15.55
C ALA A 149 2.85 1.11 -16.50
N PHE A 150 3.82 1.78 -17.11
CA PHE A 150 3.54 2.94 -17.97
C PHE A 150 2.99 2.57 -19.34
N ALA A 151 3.23 1.37 -19.84
CA ALA A 151 2.54 0.83 -21.03
C ALA A 151 1.02 0.72 -20.76
N ILE A 152 0.62 0.17 -19.61
CA ILE A 152 -0.79 0.10 -19.20
C ILE A 152 -1.37 1.52 -19.00
N LEU A 153 -0.64 2.40 -18.34
CA LEU A 153 -1.07 3.78 -18.07
C LEU A 153 -1.11 4.67 -19.32
N SER A 154 -0.45 4.28 -20.43
CA SER A 154 -0.51 5.03 -21.68
C SER A 154 -1.89 4.99 -22.33
N PHE A 155 -2.68 3.96 -22.04
CA PHE A 155 -4.09 3.90 -22.43
C PHE A 155 -4.94 4.87 -21.59
N ASN A 156 -6.21 5.04 -21.95
CA ASN A 156 -7.14 5.86 -21.17
C ASN A 156 -7.48 5.20 -19.82
N LEU A 157 -8.05 5.96 -18.89
CA LEU A 157 -8.36 5.51 -17.53
C LEU A 157 -9.22 4.23 -17.52
N GLN A 158 -10.29 4.18 -18.34
CA GLN A 158 -11.23 3.05 -18.37
C GLN A 158 -10.67 1.83 -19.11
N GLY A 159 -10.05 2.04 -20.28
CA GLY A 159 -9.54 0.95 -21.13
C GLY A 159 -8.20 0.38 -20.66
N GLY A 160 -7.39 1.17 -19.97
CA GLY A 160 -6.11 0.78 -19.41
C GLY A 160 -6.21 0.43 -17.93
N LEU A 161 -6.07 1.43 -17.08
CA LEU A 161 -5.94 1.25 -15.63
C LEU A 161 -7.12 0.48 -15.01
N GLU A 162 -8.36 0.93 -15.20
CA GLU A 162 -9.55 0.31 -14.59
C GLU A 162 -9.71 -1.14 -15.03
N ARG A 163 -9.60 -1.37 -16.35
CA ARG A 163 -9.80 -2.71 -16.93
C ARG A 163 -8.74 -3.69 -16.45
N VAL A 164 -7.47 -3.31 -16.54
CA VAL A 164 -6.35 -4.19 -16.15
C VAL A 164 -6.37 -4.47 -14.65
N THR A 165 -6.52 -3.43 -13.80
CA THR A 165 -6.57 -3.61 -12.35
C THR A 165 -7.75 -4.48 -11.92
N LYS A 166 -8.91 -4.34 -12.55
CA LYS A 166 -10.07 -5.20 -12.27
C LYS A 166 -9.76 -6.69 -12.51
N TYR A 167 -9.15 -7.05 -13.65
CA TYR A 167 -8.77 -8.43 -13.92
C TYR A 167 -7.67 -8.92 -12.97
N MET A 168 -6.66 -8.10 -12.72
CA MET A 168 -5.59 -8.43 -11.77
C MET A 168 -6.14 -8.72 -10.38
N MET A 169 -7.05 -7.88 -9.87
CA MET A 169 -7.65 -8.06 -8.55
C MET A 169 -8.52 -9.32 -8.45
N VAL A 170 -9.32 -9.60 -9.47
CA VAL A 170 -10.12 -10.85 -9.50
C VAL A 170 -9.20 -12.06 -9.53
N SER A 171 -8.17 -12.05 -10.37
CA SER A 171 -7.18 -13.14 -10.44
C SER A 171 -6.42 -13.30 -9.13
N LEU A 172 -6.03 -12.19 -8.49
CA LEU A 172 -5.38 -12.16 -7.18
C LEU A 172 -6.25 -12.88 -6.13
N LEU A 173 -7.53 -12.55 -6.04
CA LEU A 173 -8.46 -13.18 -5.08
C LEU A 173 -8.60 -14.68 -5.34
N ILE A 174 -8.71 -15.10 -6.61
CA ILE A 174 -8.80 -16.53 -6.95
C ILE A 174 -7.52 -17.26 -6.57
N LEU A 175 -6.34 -16.74 -6.97
CA LEU A 175 -5.04 -17.33 -6.65
C LEU A 175 -4.83 -17.45 -5.15
N MET A 176 -5.17 -16.40 -4.40
CA MET A 176 -5.06 -16.37 -2.95
C MET A 176 -5.94 -17.44 -2.30
N MET A 177 -7.18 -17.63 -2.77
CA MET A 177 -8.07 -18.68 -2.26
C MET A 177 -7.53 -20.07 -2.54
N VAL A 178 -6.99 -20.32 -3.73
CA VAL A 178 -6.34 -21.59 -4.08
C VAL A 178 -5.15 -21.88 -3.17
N LEU A 179 -4.29 -20.88 -2.94
CA LEU A 179 -3.13 -21.00 -2.06
C LEU A 179 -3.54 -21.21 -0.59
N ALA A 180 -4.59 -20.52 -0.11
CA ALA A 180 -5.09 -20.68 1.24
C ALA A 180 -5.68 -22.08 1.47
N ILE A 181 -6.50 -22.58 0.53
CA ILE A 181 -7.05 -23.95 0.59
C ILE A 181 -5.93 -24.96 0.63
N HIS A 182 -4.90 -24.83 -0.22
CA HIS A 182 -3.72 -25.69 -0.17
C HIS A 182 -2.99 -25.57 1.16
N GLY A 183 -2.77 -24.34 1.68
CA GLY A 183 -2.13 -24.12 2.98
C GLY A 183 -2.84 -24.84 4.12
N LEU A 184 -4.18 -24.88 4.10
CA LEU A 184 -5.00 -25.58 5.10
C LEU A 184 -4.84 -27.11 5.06
N THR A 185 -4.34 -27.70 3.98
CA THR A 185 -4.07 -29.14 3.87
C THR A 185 -2.71 -29.53 4.41
N LEU A 186 -1.86 -28.58 4.77
CA LEU A 186 -0.50 -28.84 5.29
C LEU A 186 -0.55 -29.34 6.74
N SER A 187 0.43 -30.15 7.13
CA SER A 187 0.49 -30.80 8.45
C SER A 187 0.53 -29.83 9.62
N GLY A 188 1.23 -28.70 9.50
CA GLY A 188 1.34 -27.66 10.53
C GLY A 188 0.21 -26.59 10.48
N ALA A 189 -0.80 -26.78 9.64
CA ALA A 189 -1.86 -25.77 9.45
C ALA A 189 -2.62 -25.47 10.75
N LYS A 190 -2.90 -26.48 11.56
CA LYS A 190 -3.65 -26.33 12.81
C LYS A 190 -2.90 -25.45 13.83
N GLU A 191 -1.61 -25.68 14.00
CA GLU A 191 -0.74 -24.92 14.90
C GLU A 191 -0.57 -23.51 14.41
N GLY A 192 -0.32 -23.34 13.10
CA GLY A 192 -0.21 -22.02 12.45
C GLY A 192 -1.47 -21.20 12.59
N LEU A 193 -2.65 -21.77 12.33
CA LEU A 193 -3.94 -21.11 12.53
C LEU A 193 -4.22 -20.79 13.99
N LYS A 194 -3.89 -21.67 14.92
CA LYS A 194 -4.04 -21.43 16.35
C LYS A 194 -3.23 -20.21 16.78
N PHE A 195 -1.96 -20.13 16.39
CA PHE A 195 -1.11 -18.98 16.66
C PHE A 195 -1.67 -17.68 16.04
N TYR A 196 -2.12 -17.76 14.81
CA TYR A 196 -2.53 -16.59 14.02
C TYR A 196 -3.91 -16.04 14.37
N LEU A 197 -4.88 -16.92 14.73
CA LEU A 197 -6.29 -16.53 14.91
C LEU A 197 -6.71 -16.51 16.38
N VAL A 198 -6.03 -17.25 17.27
CA VAL A 198 -6.41 -17.29 18.69
C VAL A 198 -5.66 -16.18 19.43
N PRO A 199 -6.39 -15.20 20.00
CA PRO A 199 -5.76 -14.09 20.69
C PRO A 199 -5.09 -14.52 22.00
N ASP A 200 -3.83 -14.13 22.17
CA ASP A 200 -3.12 -14.19 23.44
C ASP A 200 -3.00 -12.76 24.01
N PHE A 201 -3.90 -12.41 24.91
CA PHE A 201 -3.93 -11.08 25.50
C PHE A 201 -2.74 -10.78 26.42
N SER A 202 -2.02 -11.81 26.88
CA SER A 202 -0.84 -11.63 27.72
C SER A 202 0.35 -11.01 26.97
N LYS A 203 0.32 -11.08 25.64
CA LYS A 203 1.35 -10.51 24.76
C LYS A 203 1.02 -9.10 24.24
N ILE A 204 -0.12 -8.56 24.61
CA ILE A 204 -0.53 -7.21 24.16
C ILE A 204 0.03 -6.18 25.14
N ASP A 205 1.05 -5.47 24.71
CA ASP A 205 1.63 -4.33 25.39
C ASP A 205 1.49 -3.03 24.57
N GLY A 206 2.05 -1.91 25.09
CA GLY A 206 2.01 -0.65 24.39
C GLY A 206 2.71 -0.65 23.04
N SER A 207 3.76 -1.46 22.86
CA SER A 207 4.50 -1.56 21.59
C SER A 207 3.69 -2.28 20.53
N VAL A 208 2.95 -3.32 20.91
CA VAL A 208 2.02 -4.04 20.04
C VAL A 208 0.91 -3.11 19.53
N VAL A 209 0.35 -2.28 20.43
CA VAL A 209 -0.68 -1.31 20.05
C VAL A 209 -0.13 -0.30 19.04
N VAL A 210 1.04 0.28 19.30
CA VAL A 210 1.66 1.24 18.36
C VAL A 210 1.99 0.59 17.02
N SER A 211 2.50 -0.64 17.03
CA SER A 211 2.77 -1.41 15.82
C SER A 211 1.50 -1.64 14.98
N ALA A 212 0.39 -1.99 15.66
CA ALA A 212 -0.90 -2.18 15.02
C ALA A 212 -1.48 -0.86 14.44
N MET A 213 -1.33 0.24 15.17
CA MET A 213 -1.72 1.57 14.69
C MET A 213 -0.91 1.98 13.45
N ASN A 214 0.41 1.79 13.46
CA ASN A 214 1.27 2.05 12.31
C ASN A 214 0.84 1.22 11.08
N GLN A 215 0.57 -0.06 11.28
CA GLN A 215 0.13 -0.93 10.20
C GLN A 215 -1.23 -0.50 9.62
N ALA A 216 -2.16 -0.03 10.45
CA ALA A 216 -3.47 0.45 10.02
C ALA A 216 -3.39 1.68 9.09
N PHE A 217 -2.42 2.57 9.29
CA PHE A 217 -2.17 3.69 8.36
C PHE A 217 -1.42 3.25 7.11
N PHE A 218 -0.43 2.39 7.27
CA PHE A 218 0.40 1.94 6.16
C PHE A 218 -0.42 1.17 5.12
N THR A 219 -1.28 0.24 5.57
CA THR A 219 -2.03 -0.65 4.67
C THR A 219 -2.95 0.10 3.71
N LEU A 220 -3.53 1.23 4.13
CA LEU A 220 -4.46 2.02 3.32
C LEU A 220 -3.78 3.07 2.44
N SER A 221 -2.45 3.21 2.51
CA SER A 221 -1.67 4.19 1.73
C SER A 221 -2.24 5.62 1.80
N THR A 222 -2.83 6.01 2.96
CA THR A 222 -3.44 7.32 3.16
C THR A 222 -2.41 8.37 3.55
N GLY A 223 -2.68 9.65 3.26
CA GLY A 223 -1.82 10.78 3.60
C GLY A 223 -1.02 11.35 2.42
N MET A 224 -0.92 10.63 1.30
CA MET A 224 -0.22 11.09 0.10
C MET A 224 -1.15 11.34 -1.10
N GLY A 225 -2.47 11.36 -0.90
CA GLY A 225 -3.43 11.56 -1.96
C GLY A 225 -3.68 10.33 -2.83
N GLY A 226 -3.21 9.14 -2.43
CA GLY A 226 -3.41 7.90 -3.16
C GLY A 226 -4.89 7.57 -3.35
N MET A 227 -5.69 7.73 -2.31
CA MET A 227 -7.13 7.55 -2.38
C MET A 227 -7.86 8.78 -2.93
N ALA A 228 -7.30 9.98 -2.78
CA ALA A 228 -7.89 11.22 -3.30
C ALA A 228 -7.99 11.22 -4.82
N ILE A 229 -6.99 10.67 -5.54
CA ILE A 229 -7.06 10.59 -7.00
C ILE A 229 -8.26 9.76 -7.45
N PHE A 230 -8.52 8.62 -6.81
CA PHE A 230 -9.67 7.77 -7.11
C PHE A 230 -10.98 8.43 -6.67
N GLY A 231 -11.00 9.11 -5.51
CA GLY A 231 -12.11 9.97 -5.10
C GLY A 231 -12.48 11.01 -6.15
N SER A 232 -11.49 11.57 -6.86
CA SER A 232 -11.73 12.53 -7.92
C SER A 232 -12.34 11.95 -9.20
N TYR A 233 -12.35 10.62 -9.35
CA TYR A 233 -12.92 9.90 -10.49
C TYR A 233 -14.32 9.33 -10.23
N ILE A 234 -14.82 9.40 -8.98
CA ILE A 234 -16.14 8.88 -8.60
C ILE A 234 -17.21 9.97 -8.64
N GLY A 235 -18.44 9.57 -8.97
CA GLY A 235 -19.62 10.44 -8.94
C GLY A 235 -20.19 10.65 -7.53
N LYS A 236 -21.30 11.37 -7.44
CA LYS A 236 -22.00 11.71 -6.19
C LYS A 236 -23.22 10.81 -5.88
N ASP A 237 -23.40 9.72 -6.58
CA ASP A 237 -24.50 8.78 -6.44
C ASP A 237 -24.39 7.90 -5.19
N ARG A 238 -23.18 7.74 -4.63
CA ARG A 238 -22.88 6.96 -3.43
C ARG A 238 -22.18 7.76 -2.34
N SER A 239 -22.48 7.43 -1.09
CA SER A 239 -21.79 7.99 0.08
C SER A 239 -20.39 7.39 0.23
N LEU A 240 -19.41 8.23 0.60
CA LEU A 240 -18.02 7.80 0.68
C LEU A 240 -17.74 6.84 1.84
N MET A 241 -18.50 6.95 2.93
CA MET A 241 -18.39 6.02 4.06
C MET A 241 -18.64 4.58 3.62
N GLY A 242 -19.69 4.33 2.82
CA GLY A 242 -19.99 2.99 2.32
C GLY A 242 -18.92 2.46 1.38
N GLU A 243 -18.42 3.29 0.47
CA GLU A 243 -17.37 2.90 -0.46
C GLU A 243 -16.04 2.62 0.26
N SER A 244 -15.69 3.42 1.27
CA SER A 244 -14.51 3.20 2.12
C SER A 244 -14.57 1.88 2.87
N VAL A 245 -15.72 1.52 3.41
CA VAL A 245 -15.91 0.22 4.08
C VAL A 245 -15.66 -0.94 3.11
N HIS A 246 -16.15 -0.87 1.87
CA HIS A 246 -15.89 -1.93 0.89
C HIS A 246 -14.39 -2.08 0.58
N VAL A 247 -13.67 -0.97 0.44
CA VAL A 247 -12.22 -1.00 0.20
C VAL A 247 -11.50 -1.62 1.40
N ILE A 248 -11.82 -1.20 2.63
CA ILE A 248 -11.19 -1.71 3.86
C ILE A 248 -11.49 -3.20 4.07
N VAL A 249 -12.73 -3.62 3.85
CA VAL A 249 -13.10 -5.05 3.98
C VAL A 249 -12.30 -5.90 3.00
N LEU A 250 -12.13 -5.44 1.76
CA LEU A 250 -11.35 -6.18 0.76
C LEU A 250 -9.86 -6.19 1.10
N ASP A 251 -9.31 -5.07 1.55
CA ASP A 251 -7.92 -4.93 2.01
C ASP A 251 -7.64 -5.86 3.20
N THR A 252 -8.50 -5.82 4.21
CA THR A 252 -8.39 -6.68 5.40
C THR A 252 -8.52 -8.16 5.05
N PHE A 253 -9.46 -8.50 4.17
CA PHE A 253 -9.66 -9.88 3.72
C PHE A 253 -8.36 -10.43 3.10
N VAL A 254 -7.72 -9.67 2.22
CA VAL A 254 -6.45 -10.08 1.61
C VAL A 254 -5.35 -10.22 2.66
N ALA A 255 -5.22 -9.27 3.60
CA ALA A 255 -4.23 -9.33 4.66
C ALA A 255 -4.41 -10.59 5.54
N VAL A 256 -5.65 -10.86 5.96
CA VAL A 256 -5.97 -12.03 6.80
C VAL A 256 -5.69 -13.34 6.08
N ILE A 257 -6.12 -13.48 4.83
CA ILE A 257 -5.89 -14.73 4.07
C ILE A 257 -4.41 -14.91 3.72
N ALA A 258 -3.66 -13.83 3.44
CA ALA A 258 -2.21 -13.89 3.26
C ALA A 258 -1.51 -14.45 4.51
N GLY A 259 -1.95 -14.03 5.70
CA GLY A 259 -1.47 -14.61 6.96
C GLY A 259 -1.79 -16.11 7.07
N VAL A 260 -2.99 -16.55 6.70
CA VAL A 260 -3.32 -18.00 6.67
C VAL A 260 -2.32 -18.78 5.79
N ILE A 261 -2.04 -18.27 4.58
CA ILE A 261 -1.10 -18.91 3.65
C ILE A 261 0.30 -19.03 4.31
N MET A 262 0.78 -17.92 4.88
CA MET A 262 2.15 -17.85 5.40
C MET A 262 2.32 -18.64 6.69
N PHE A 263 1.41 -18.51 7.65
CA PHE A 263 1.54 -19.21 8.94
C PHE A 263 1.36 -20.72 8.81
N CYS A 264 0.40 -21.19 8.00
CA CYS A 264 0.28 -22.62 7.72
C CYS A 264 1.56 -23.21 7.11
N ALA A 265 2.18 -22.48 6.17
CA ALA A 265 3.41 -22.90 5.53
C ALA A 265 4.61 -22.86 6.50
N CYS A 266 4.84 -21.75 7.20
CA CYS A 266 5.96 -21.61 8.14
C CYS A 266 5.93 -22.67 9.25
N PHE A 267 4.77 -22.90 9.87
CA PHE A 267 4.62 -23.90 10.93
C PHE A 267 4.79 -25.35 10.44
N THR A 268 4.42 -25.62 9.17
CA THR A 268 4.63 -26.95 8.57
C THR A 268 6.11 -27.26 8.38
N TYR A 269 6.91 -26.28 7.99
CA TYR A 269 8.33 -26.45 7.69
C TYR A 269 9.26 -26.01 8.83
N GLY A 270 8.71 -25.65 9.99
CA GLY A 270 9.47 -25.25 11.18
C GLY A 270 10.27 -23.96 10.99
N LEU A 271 9.79 -23.06 10.13
CA LEU A 271 10.46 -21.80 9.83
C LEU A 271 9.84 -20.66 10.65
N GLU A 272 10.69 -19.81 11.19
CA GLU A 272 10.25 -18.62 11.91
C GLU A 272 9.67 -17.58 10.94
N VAL A 273 8.64 -16.86 11.38
CA VAL A 273 8.08 -15.71 10.67
C VAL A 273 9.01 -14.51 10.93
N ASN A 274 10.16 -14.53 10.28
CA ASN A 274 11.24 -13.56 10.47
C ASN A 274 10.96 -12.20 9.80
N ALA A 275 11.77 -11.22 10.16
CA ALA A 275 11.60 -9.82 9.82
C ALA A 275 11.91 -9.48 8.35
N GLY A 276 11.13 -8.57 7.79
CA GLY A 276 11.44 -7.85 6.59
C GLY A 276 11.33 -8.65 5.28
N PRO A 277 12.04 -8.24 4.22
CA PRO A 277 12.00 -8.87 2.90
C PRO A 277 12.39 -10.35 2.89
N SER A 278 13.23 -10.79 3.84
CA SER A 278 13.66 -12.18 3.94
C SER A 278 12.50 -13.15 4.20
N LEU A 279 11.43 -12.73 4.88
CA LEU A 279 10.24 -13.58 5.03
C LEU A 279 9.68 -14.00 3.67
N LEU A 280 9.63 -13.08 2.72
CA LEU A 280 9.07 -13.35 1.41
C LEU A 280 10.08 -14.07 0.50
N PHE A 281 11.29 -13.56 0.44
CA PHE A 281 12.29 -13.96 -0.57
C PHE A 281 13.19 -15.11 -0.13
N ASP A 282 13.40 -15.30 1.17
CA ASP A 282 14.16 -16.45 1.69
C ASP A 282 13.21 -17.50 2.28
N THR A 283 12.39 -17.14 3.28
CA THR A 283 11.56 -18.12 4.01
C THR A 283 10.54 -18.77 3.09
N MET A 284 9.70 -17.99 2.39
CA MET A 284 8.67 -18.57 1.51
C MET A 284 9.27 -19.25 0.28
N ALA A 285 10.37 -18.72 -0.28
CA ALA A 285 11.06 -19.39 -1.38
C ALA A 285 11.60 -20.76 -0.93
N THR A 286 12.18 -20.85 0.28
CA THR A 286 12.64 -22.11 0.89
C THR A 286 11.50 -23.09 1.13
N VAL A 287 10.35 -22.62 1.65
CA VAL A 287 9.14 -23.44 1.84
C VAL A 287 8.77 -24.12 0.51
N PHE A 288 8.62 -23.33 -0.55
CA PHE A 288 8.22 -23.87 -1.85
C PHE A 288 9.31 -24.76 -2.48
N SER A 289 10.60 -24.53 -2.22
CA SER A 289 11.67 -25.40 -2.74
C SER A 289 11.64 -26.79 -2.13
N HIS A 290 11.17 -26.94 -0.88
CA HIS A 290 11.07 -28.22 -0.19
C HIS A 290 9.68 -28.90 -0.29
N MET A 291 8.68 -28.18 -0.83
CA MET A 291 7.30 -28.66 -0.92
C MET A 291 7.10 -29.58 -2.14
N PRO A 292 6.35 -30.69 -2.04
CA PRO A 292 5.94 -31.45 -3.21
C PRO A 292 5.18 -30.57 -4.22
N GLY A 293 5.65 -30.52 -5.48
CA GLY A 293 5.10 -29.62 -6.49
C GLY A 293 5.42 -28.14 -6.26
N GLY A 294 6.39 -27.83 -5.43
CA GLY A 294 6.71 -26.49 -4.97
C GLY A 294 7.05 -25.50 -6.09
N ARG A 295 7.58 -25.98 -7.22
CA ARG A 295 7.75 -25.15 -8.42
C ARG A 295 6.45 -24.45 -8.82
N TRP A 296 5.34 -25.18 -8.87
CA TRP A 296 4.05 -24.63 -9.29
C TRP A 296 3.39 -23.80 -8.18
N TRP A 297 3.46 -24.27 -6.93
CA TRP A 297 2.94 -23.53 -5.79
C TRP A 297 3.71 -22.22 -5.57
N GLY A 298 5.02 -22.24 -5.71
CA GLY A 298 5.84 -21.03 -5.65
C GLY A 298 5.55 -20.08 -6.82
N ALA A 299 5.39 -20.60 -8.06
CA ALA A 299 5.00 -19.78 -9.19
C ALA A 299 3.63 -19.11 -8.98
N LEU A 300 2.62 -19.85 -8.49
CA LEU A 300 1.30 -19.29 -8.18
C LEU A 300 1.36 -18.25 -7.06
N PHE A 301 2.16 -18.49 -6.02
CA PHE A 301 2.35 -17.55 -4.92
C PHE A 301 3.02 -16.25 -5.41
N PHE A 302 4.12 -16.35 -6.14
CA PHE A 302 4.78 -15.15 -6.66
C PHE A 302 3.96 -14.46 -7.75
N LEU A 303 3.13 -15.16 -8.54
CA LEU A 303 2.16 -14.53 -9.44
C LEU A 303 1.09 -13.73 -8.68
N PHE A 304 0.56 -14.29 -7.59
CA PHE A 304 -0.33 -13.58 -6.68
C PHE A 304 0.34 -12.32 -6.16
N MET A 305 1.60 -12.40 -5.73
CA MET A 305 2.40 -11.26 -5.26
C MET A 305 2.66 -10.22 -6.37
N VAL A 306 2.92 -10.66 -7.62
CA VAL A 306 3.06 -9.75 -8.77
C VAL A 306 1.78 -8.94 -8.96
N PHE A 307 0.61 -9.56 -8.88
CA PHE A 307 -0.66 -8.83 -9.03
C PHE A 307 -0.87 -7.84 -7.88
N ALA A 308 -0.57 -8.22 -6.64
CA ALA A 308 -0.65 -7.32 -5.49
C ALA A 308 0.30 -6.12 -5.62
N ALA A 309 1.56 -6.36 -5.95
CA ALA A 309 2.54 -5.28 -6.08
C ALA A 309 2.26 -4.37 -7.29
N MET A 310 1.95 -4.96 -8.45
CA MET A 310 1.68 -4.20 -9.68
C MET A 310 0.40 -3.36 -9.59
N SER A 311 -0.65 -3.80 -8.88
CA SER A 311 -1.86 -2.99 -8.69
C SER A 311 -1.57 -1.71 -7.89
N THR A 312 -0.71 -1.79 -6.87
CA THR A 312 -0.22 -0.62 -6.14
C THR A 312 0.66 0.28 -7.02
N VAL A 313 1.62 -0.30 -7.77
CA VAL A 313 2.46 0.46 -8.71
C VAL A 313 1.60 1.23 -9.71
N LEU A 314 0.60 0.59 -10.31
CA LEU A 314 -0.31 1.23 -11.25
C LEU A 314 -1.10 2.38 -10.62
N GLY A 315 -1.63 2.18 -9.41
CA GLY A 315 -2.38 3.20 -8.69
C GLY A 315 -1.54 4.43 -8.35
N VAL A 316 -0.33 4.22 -7.81
CA VAL A 316 0.58 5.31 -7.43
C VAL A 316 1.18 6.00 -8.66
N CYS A 317 1.55 5.25 -9.70
CA CYS A 317 2.02 5.85 -10.95
C CYS A 317 0.94 6.67 -11.67
N GLU A 318 -0.34 6.24 -11.64
CA GLU A 318 -1.47 7.07 -12.12
C GLU A 318 -1.59 8.36 -11.31
N ASN A 319 -1.42 8.28 -9.98
CA ASN A 319 -1.45 9.44 -9.11
C ASN A 319 -0.35 10.45 -9.49
N ILE A 320 0.90 9.98 -9.67
CA ILE A 320 2.02 10.82 -10.14
C ILE A 320 1.71 11.40 -11.52
N LEU A 321 1.27 10.57 -12.46
CA LEU A 321 0.96 10.98 -13.82
C LEU A 321 -0.13 12.05 -13.86
N ALA A 322 -1.19 11.88 -13.06
CA ALA A 322 -2.28 12.85 -12.97
C ALA A 322 -1.80 14.21 -12.40
N MET A 323 -0.97 14.17 -11.34
CA MET A 323 -0.37 15.38 -10.75
C MET A 323 0.56 16.10 -11.73
N VAL A 324 1.46 15.37 -12.40
CA VAL A 324 2.38 15.95 -13.39
C VAL A 324 1.64 16.53 -14.57
N ARG A 325 0.62 15.83 -15.10
CA ARG A 325 -0.20 16.35 -16.21
C ARG A 325 -0.98 17.60 -15.83
N GLU A 326 -1.48 17.68 -14.61
CA GLU A 326 -2.23 18.85 -14.14
C GLU A 326 -1.31 20.07 -13.91
N LEU A 327 -0.05 19.83 -13.48
CA LEU A 327 0.97 20.88 -13.32
C LEU A 327 1.50 21.40 -14.66
N THR A 328 1.71 20.52 -15.64
CA THR A 328 2.45 20.84 -16.88
C THR A 328 1.55 21.05 -18.10
N GLY A 329 0.30 20.55 -18.04
CA GLY A 329 -0.59 20.53 -19.21
C GLY A 329 -0.22 19.48 -20.28
N TRP A 330 0.71 18.55 -20.00
CA TRP A 330 1.17 17.56 -20.96
C TRP A 330 0.09 16.54 -21.33
N SER A 331 0.18 16.03 -22.57
CA SER A 331 -0.63 14.90 -23.02
C SER A 331 -0.29 13.63 -22.21
N ARG A 332 -1.23 12.69 -22.12
CA ARG A 332 -1.04 11.43 -21.36
C ARG A 332 0.21 10.66 -21.85
N PRO A 333 0.44 10.42 -23.15
CA PRO A 333 1.64 9.71 -23.61
C PRO A 333 2.94 10.41 -23.22
N LYS A 334 3.02 11.74 -23.39
CA LYS A 334 4.21 12.52 -22.99
C LYS A 334 4.45 12.42 -21.48
N GLY A 335 3.39 12.58 -20.68
CA GLY A 335 3.48 12.41 -19.23
C GLY A 335 3.96 11.02 -18.83
N CYS A 336 3.46 9.96 -19.47
CA CYS A 336 3.90 8.58 -19.20
C CYS A 336 5.40 8.39 -19.46
N VAL A 337 5.91 8.85 -20.61
CA VAL A 337 7.34 8.71 -20.93
C VAL A 337 8.23 9.44 -19.93
N VAL A 338 7.89 10.70 -19.59
CA VAL A 338 8.70 11.49 -18.66
C VAL A 338 8.63 10.94 -17.23
N CYS A 339 7.43 10.56 -16.75
CA CYS A 339 7.29 9.95 -15.43
C CYS A 339 8.01 8.59 -15.36
N ALA A 340 7.92 7.76 -16.40
CA ALA A 340 8.63 6.49 -16.46
C ALA A 340 10.16 6.69 -16.37
N ALA A 341 10.71 7.61 -17.17
CA ALA A 341 12.13 7.93 -17.14
C ALA A 341 12.57 8.48 -15.77
N GLY A 342 11.78 9.41 -15.19
CA GLY A 342 12.10 10.01 -13.89
C GLY A 342 12.07 8.97 -12.76
N ILE A 343 11.04 8.12 -12.70
CA ILE A 343 10.95 7.05 -11.70
C ILE A 343 12.05 6.02 -11.90
N PHE A 344 12.34 5.61 -13.14
CA PHE A 344 13.41 4.67 -13.44
C PHE A 344 14.76 5.19 -12.94
N VAL A 345 15.13 6.42 -13.29
CA VAL A 345 16.40 7.04 -12.87
C VAL A 345 16.49 7.13 -11.34
N LEU A 346 15.43 7.56 -10.67
CA LEU A 346 15.43 7.66 -9.21
C LEU A 346 15.51 6.28 -8.55
N ALA A 347 14.80 5.30 -9.06
CA ALA A 347 14.78 3.93 -8.54
C ALA A 347 16.12 3.19 -8.75
N LEU A 348 17.00 3.66 -9.66
CA LEU A 348 18.37 3.14 -9.78
C LEU A 348 19.14 3.29 -8.46
N THR A 349 18.87 4.29 -7.64
CA THR A 349 19.48 4.43 -6.32
C THR A 349 19.23 3.19 -5.46
N THR A 350 18.00 2.69 -5.45
CA THR A 350 17.62 1.46 -4.72
C THR A 350 18.11 0.20 -5.43
N ALA A 351 17.94 0.11 -6.76
CA ALA A 351 18.31 -1.07 -7.53
C ALA A 351 19.82 -1.37 -7.48
N LEU A 352 20.65 -0.33 -7.43
CA LEU A 352 22.10 -0.42 -7.36
C LEU A 352 22.65 -0.21 -5.93
N GLY A 353 21.79 0.07 -4.98
CA GLY A 353 22.12 0.45 -3.61
C GLY A 353 22.88 -0.62 -2.81
N TYR A 354 22.67 -1.90 -3.15
CA TYR A 354 23.36 -3.02 -2.53
C TYR A 354 24.64 -3.45 -3.26
N SER A 355 24.92 -2.88 -4.43
CA SER A 355 26.04 -3.29 -5.28
C SER A 355 26.99 -2.13 -5.64
N VAL A 356 26.53 -1.19 -6.47
CA VAL A 356 27.37 -0.14 -7.09
C VAL A 356 27.30 1.17 -6.31
N ILE A 357 26.09 1.62 -5.95
CA ILE A 357 25.84 2.91 -5.28
C ILE A 357 25.57 2.66 -3.79
N LYS A 358 26.55 2.05 -3.11
CA LYS A 358 26.40 1.73 -1.68
C LYS A 358 26.28 2.99 -0.85
N PHE A 359 25.23 3.04 -0.02
CA PHE A 359 24.97 4.11 0.91
C PHE A 359 24.25 3.54 2.14
N GLN A 360 24.76 3.84 3.32
CA GLN A 360 24.22 3.36 4.59
C GLN A 360 23.71 4.55 5.40
N PRO A 361 22.42 4.91 5.24
CA PRO A 361 21.88 6.15 5.83
C PRO A 361 21.78 6.13 7.34
N PHE A 362 21.60 4.96 7.97
CA PHE A 362 21.30 4.86 9.39
C PHE A 362 22.31 4.00 10.16
N ALA A 363 22.57 2.77 9.68
CA ALA A 363 23.45 1.82 10.33
C ALA A 363 24.10 0.90 9.29
N GLU A 364 25.10 0.14 9.74
CA GLU A 364 25.69 -0.92 8.92
C GLU A 364 24.63 -1.92 8.48
N GLY A 365 24.61 -2.27 7.18
CA GLY A 365 23.62 -3.13 6.57
C GLY A 365 22.37 -2.41 6.02
N THR A 366 22.17 -1.13 6.30
CA THR A 366 21.10 -0.32 5.67
C THR A 366 21.49 0.12 4.26
N ALA A 367 20.49 0.47 3.44
CA ALA A 367 20.68 0.89 2.06
C ALA A 367 19.73 2.03 1.65
N TRP A 368 19.77 2.42 0.38
CA TRP A 368 18.85 3.41 -0.18
C TRP A 368 17.36 3.06 0.02
N LEU A 369 17.01 1.78 -0.01
CA LEU A 369 15.66 1.32 0.27
C LEU A 369 15.18 1.80 1.64
N ASP A 370 16.03 1.63 2.67
CA ASP A 370 15.69 2.01 4.05
C ASP A 370 15.49 3.53 4.18
N LEU A 371 16.28 4.33 3.45
CA LEU A 371 16.11 5.78 3.41
C LEU A 371 14.77 6.18 2.79
N TRP A 372 14.44 5.60 1.62
CA TRP A 372 13.19 5.92 0.94
C TRP A 372 11.98 5.47 1.75
N ASP A 373 12.03 4.26 2.34
CA ASP A 373 10.96 3.77 3.21
C ASP A 373 10.82 4.65 4.46
N PHE A 374 11.92 5.06 5.08
CA PHE A 374 11.88 6.00 6.22
C PHE A 374 11.22 7.33 5.86
N ILE A 375 11.59 7.94 4.73
CA ILE A 375 10.98 9.19 4.27
C ILE A 375 9.47 9.02 4.06
N VAL A 376 9.04 7.94 3.44
CA VAL A 376 7.63 7.70 3.12
C VAL A 376 6.86 7.21 4.34
N SER A 377 7.26 6.06 4.90
CA SER A 377 6.47 5.34 5.90
C SER A 377 6.53 5.97 7.28
N ASN A 378 7.70 6.52 7.67
CA ASN A 378 7.88 7.12 8.99
C ASN A 378 7.56 8.61 9.02
N ASN A 379 7.57 9.31 7.88
CA ASN A 379 7.35 10.76 7.85
C ASN A 379 6.14 11.16 6.99
N ILE A 380 6.17 10.93 5.68
CA ILE A 380 5.17 11.52 4.77
C ILE A 380 3.77 10.94 5.00
N LEU A 381 3.63 9.62 5.18
CA LEU A 381 2.33 8.98 5.42
C LEU A 381 1.68 9.48 6.72
N PRO A 382 2.33 9.42 7.89
CA PRO A 382 1.69 9.88 9.13
C PRO A 382 1.47 11.41 9.14
N LEU A 383 2.44 12.22 8.74
CA LEU A 383 2.28 13.68 8.70
C LEU A 383 1.25 14.12 7.67
N GLY A 384 1.21 13.47 6.51
CA GLY A 384 0.20 13.73 5.48
C GLY A 384 -1.21 13.37 5.96
N SER A 385 -1.37 12.25 6.67
CA SER A 385 -2.65 11.86 7.28
C SER A 385 -3.06 12.83 8.40
N LEU A 386 -2.11 13.34 9.18
CA LEU A 386 -2.37 14.39 10.18
C LEU A 386 -2.86 15.68 9.51
N VAL A 387 -2.17 16.14 8.48
CA VAL A 387 -2.55 17.33 7.69
C VAL A 387 -3.93 17.15 7.09
N LEU A 388 -4.23 15.98 6.51
CA LEU A 388 -5.53 15.63 5.95
C LEU A 388 -6.65 15.74 7.00
N ALA A 389 -6.44 15.17 8.19
CA ALA A 389 -7.41 15.21 9.28
C ALA A 389 -7.63 16.65 9.79
N LEU A 390 -6.55 17.42 9.96
CA LEU A 390 -6.63 18.81 10.35
C LEU A 390 -7.35 19.66 9.29
N PHE A 391 -7.07 19.43 8.01
CA PHE A 391 -7.69 20.16 6.91
C PHE A 391 -9.20 19.88 6.81
N CYS A 392 -9.61 18.61 6.90
CA CYS A 392 -11.02 18.22 6.81
C CYS A 392 -11.85 18.68 8.02
N CYS A 393 -11.25 18.67 9.23
CA CYS A 393 -12.03 18.81 10.46
C CYS A 393 -11.96 20.18 11.10
N ASN A 394 -10.95 21.02 10.77
CA ASN A 394 -10.75 22.31 11.40
C ASN A 394 -11.33 23.48 10.60
N LYS A 395 -11.75 24.52 11.34
CA LYS A 395 -12.27 25.77 10.75
C LYS A 395 -11.25 26.53 9.87
N PHE A 396 -9.96 26.30 10.08
CA PHE A 396 -8.86 26.90 9.29
C PHE A 396 -8.56 26.16 7.98
N GLY A 397 -9.08 24.94 7.81
CA GLY A 397 -9.03 24.17 6.57
C GLY A 397 -10.36 24.24 5.81
N TRP A 398 -10.72 23.13 5.17
CA TRP A 398 -11.99 22.95 4.47
C TRP A 398 -13.18 22.98 5.44
N GLY A 399 -13.04 22.32 6.59
CA GLY A 399 -13.97 22.37 7.71
C GLY A 399 -14.92 21.17 7.75
N TRP A 400 -15.30 20.79 8.99
CA TRP A 400 -16.10 19.60 9.28
C TRP A 400 -17.44 19.56 8.52
N ASP A 401 -18.15 20.67 8.47
CA ASP A 401 -19.53 20.68 7.92
C ASP A 401 -19.50 20.42 6.41
N LYS A 402 -18.58 21.06 5.67
CA LYS A 402 -18.39 20.83 4.24
C LYS A 402 -17.87 19.40 3.94
N PHE A 403 -16.95 18.90 4.78
CA PHE A 403 -16.47 17.52 4.69
C PHE A 403 -17.61 16.53 4.89
N MET A 404 -18.43 16.72 5.93
CA MET A 404 -19.53 15.82 6.25
C MET A 404 -20.63 15.84 5.18
N GLU A 405 -20.95 17.01 4.64
CA GLU A 405 -21.88 17.16 3.53
C GLU A 405 -21.41 16.37 2.30
N GLU A 406 -20.16 16.55 1.90
CA GLU A 406 -19.59 15.85 0.76
C GLU A 406 -19.54 14.34 1.00
N ALA A 407 -19.01 13.90 2.13
CA ALA A 407 -18.87 12.47 2.46
C ALA A 407 -20.22 11.74 2.52
N ASN A 408 -21.26 12.42 2.96
CA ASN A 408 -22.62 11.89 3.09
C ASN A 408 -23.49 12.06 1.84
N THR A 409 -22.98 12.73 0.80
CA THR A 409 -23.71 12.87 -0.47
C THR A 409 -23.86 11.51 -1.14
N GLY A 410 -25.06 11.21 -1.64
CA GLY A 410 -25.40 9.95 -2.31
C GLY A 410 -26.02 8.90 -1.37
N LYS A 411 -26.27 7.69 -1.93
CA LYS A 411 -26.89 6.55 -1.22
C LYS A 411 -25.83 5.71 -0.51
N GLY A 412 -26.14 5.15 0.66
CA GLY A 412 -25.30 4.21 1.41
C GLY A 412 -25.08 4.62 2.86
N LEU A 413 -24.05 4.02 3.50
CA LEU A 413 -23.66 4.32 4.87
C LEU A 413 -23.21 5.78 4.99
N LYS A 414 -23.64 6.44 6.06
CA LYS A 414 -23.34 7.86 6.29
C LYS A 414 -22.59 8.06 7.60
N ILE A 415 -21.73 9.07 7.62
CA ILE A 415 -21.09 9.54 8.85
C ILE A 415 -22.18 10.15 9.74
N LYS A 416 -22.24 9.70 11.01
CA LYS A 416 -23.16 10.22 11.99
C LYS A 416 -22.49 11.33 12.82
N SER A 417 -23.29 12.25 13.36
CA SER A 417 -22.77 13.41 14.11
C SER A 417 -21.95 13.02 15.35
N TRP A 418 -22.27 11.90 16.02
CA TRP A 418 -21.51 11.40 17.16
C TRP A 418 -20.08 10.97 16.82
N MET A 419 -19.77 10.71 15.54
CA MET A 419 -18.42 10.34 15.09
C MET A 419 -17.49 11.56 15.01
N LYS A 420 -18.01 12.79 15.06
CA LYS A 420 -17.21 14.03 14.98
C LYS A 420 -15.99 14.06 15.92
N PRO A 421 -16.11 13.69 17.22
CA PRO A 421 -14.95 13.65 18.12
C PRO A 421 -13.85 12.71 17.66
N ILE A 422 -14.20 11.56 17.05
CA ILE A 422 -13.24 10.59 16.53
C ILE A 422 -12.41 11.23 15.42
N PHE A 423 -13.08 11.77 14.40
CA PHE A 423 -12.39 12.39 13.25
C PHE A 423 -11.59 13.63 13.63
N LYS A 424 -12.15 14.48 14.52
CA LYS A 424 -11.59 15.82 14.81
C LYS A 424 -10.51 15.81 15.87
N TYR A 425 -10.57 14.92 16.86
CA TYR A 425 -9.67 14.91 18.00
C TYR A 425 -8.90 13.62 18.14
N PHE A 426 -9.59 12.48 18.13
CA PHE A 426 -8.94 11.18 18.36
C PHE A 426 -7.96 10.83 17.23
N VAL A 427 -8.38 10.90 15.97
CA VAL A 427 -7.52 10.56 14.82
C VAL A 427 -6.26 11.44 14.76
N PRO A 428 -6.33 12.79 14.79
CA PRO A 428 -5.12 13.62 14.82
C PRO A 428 -4.22 13.35 16.01
N ALA A 429 -4.79 13.19 17.21
CA ALA A 429 -4.02 12.91 18.41
C ALA A 429 -3.29 11.56 18.35
N ALA A 430 -3.98 10.53 17.86
CA ALA A 430 -3.40 9.20 17.68
C ALA A 430 -2.27 9.22 16.63
N ILE A 431 -2.46 9.89 15.50
CA ILE A 431 -1.42 10.03 14.47
C ILE A 431 -0.19 10.74 15.04
N LEU A 432 -0.40 11.85 15.75
CA LEU A 432 0.70 12.60 16.36
C LEU A 432 1.46 11.77 17.40
N PHE A 433 0.73 11.01 18.23
CA PHE A 433 1.31 10.10 19.21
C PHE A 433 2.17 9.03 18.52
N ILE A 434 1.63 8.35 17.49
CA ILE A 434 2.36 7.32 16.71
C ILE A 434 3.61 7.90 16.08
N TYR A 435 3.49 9.08 15.48
CA TYR A 435 4.62 9.75 14.83
C TYR A 435 5.74 10.06 15.83
N ILE A 436 5.41 10.71 16.95
CA ILE A 436 6.38 11.05 17.99
C ILE A 436 7.00 9.77 18.57
N TYR A 437 6.19 8.78 18.92
CA TYR A 437 6.67 7.50 19.46
C TYR A 437 7.57 6.78 18.47
N GLY A 438 7.19 6.75 17.20
CA GLY A 438 7.99 6.15 16.12
C GLY A 438 9.34 6.83 15.95
N MET A 439 9.38 8.17 16.02
CA MET A 439 10.63 8.94 15.90
C MET A 439 11.56 8.79 17.11
N ILE A 440 11.00 8.72 18.32
CA ILE A 440 11.80 8.51 19.56
C ILE A 440 12.42 7.10 19.57
N ASN A 441 11.66 6.10 19.13
CA ASN A 441 12.10 4.69 19.13
C ASN A 441 12.76 4.25 17.83
N PHE A 442 12.94 5.16 16.87
CA PHE A 442 13.63 4.85 15.63
C PHE A 442 15.11 4.56 15.93
N LYS A 443 15.57 3.40 15.51
CA LYS A 443 16.98 3.00 15.68
C LYS A 443 17.84 3.70 14.63
N TRP A 444 18.49 4.79 15.05
CA TRP A 444 19.45 5.53 14.24
C TRP A 444 20.83 4.83 14.11
N LYS A 445 20.95 3.66 14.74
CA LYS A 445 22.19 2.86 14.78
C LYS A 445 21.95 1.45 14.26
#